data_697c8245f7c9328ffcbead04601a7494
#
_entry.id   697c8245f7c9328ffcbead04601a7494
#
_cell.length_a   1.000
_cell.length_b   1.000
_cell.length_c   1.000
_cell.angle_alpha   90.00
_cell.angle_beta   90.00
_cell.angle_gamma   90.00
#
_symmetry.space_group_name_H-M   'P 1'
#
loop_
_entity.id
_entity.type
_entity.pdbx_description
1 polymer ?
#
loop_
_entity_poly.entity_id
_entity_poly.type
_entity_poly.pdbx_seq_one_letter_code
_entity_poly.pdbx_strand_id
1 'polypeptide(L)'
;MIKLIVSDLDGTLLNSKQQISDRTLRAIKQIQRKGLRLLINTEQNYFDAKKLLDAYDISCDIACFGGSCIFDTSGDQLHASYIPTKRIP
;
A
#
# COMPACT_ATOMS: atom_id res chain seq x y z
N MET A 1 10.32 11.76 13.29
CA MET A 1 9.90 12.16 11.94
C MET A 1 9.21 10.99 11.26
N ILE A 2 7.99 11.18 10.83
CA ILE A 2 7.25 10.14 10.13
C ILE A 2 7.69 10.14 8.67
N LYS A 3 8.16 9.01 8.22
CA LYS A 3 8.49 8.83 6.81
C LYS A 3 7.46 7.92 6.18
N LEU A 4 6.97 8.33 5.03
CA LEU A 4 5.99 7.59 4.27
C LEU A 4 6.65 7.02 3.02
N ILE A 5 6.46 5.73 2.81
CA ILE A 5 6.92 5.05 1.61
C ILE A 5 5.70 4.69 0.80
N VAL A 6 5.68 5.11 -0.45
CA VAL A 6 4.58 4.81 -1.37
C VAL A 6 5.08 3.80 -2.41
N SER A 7 4.33 2.75 -2.61
CA SER A 7 4.67 1.73 -3.60
C SER A 7 3.43 1.29 -4.37
N ASP A 8 3.60 1.00 -5.64
CA ASP A 8 2.54 0.39 -6.44
C ASP A 8 2.44 -1.09 -6.10
N LEU A 9 1.21 -1.60 -6.11
CA LEU A 9 0.97 -3.02 -5.87
C LEU A 9 1.21 -3.83 -7.15
N ASP A 10 0.47 -3.47 -8.21
CA ASP A 10 0.54 -4.21 -9.45
C ASP A 10 1.80 -3.84 -10.22
N GLY A 11 2.54 -4.85 -10.67
CA GLY A 11 3.74 -4.64 -11.45
C GLY A 11 4.98 -4.26 -10.65
N THR A 12 4.84 -4.00 -9.35
CA THR A 12 5.96 -3.63 -8.48
C THR A 12 6.10 -4.62 -7.33
N LEU A 13 5.10 -4.66 -6.43
CA LEU A 13 5.13 -5.61 -5.31
C LEU A 13 4.71 -7.00 -5.74
N LEU A 14 3.74 -7.08 -6.66
CA LEU A 14 3.28 -8.37 -7.16
C LEU A 14 4.15 -8.80 -8.33
N ASN A 15 4.54 -10.07 -8.31
CA ASN A 15 5.27 -10.66 -9.42
C ASN A 15 4.29 -11.06 -10.55
N SER A 16 4.80 -11.69 -11.60
CA SER A 16 3.97 -12.08 -12.75
C SER A 16 2.88 -13.08 -12.39
N LYS A 17 3.00 -13.75 -11.24
CA LYS A 17 2.00 -14.70 -10.75
C LYS A 17 1.02 -14.06 -9.77
N GLN A 18 1.03 -12.74 -9.67
CA GLN A 18 0.19 -11.98 -8.73
C GLN A 18 0.44 -12.37 -7.28
N GLN A 19 1.70 -12.62 -6.96
CA GLN A 19 2.13 -13.01 -5.61
C GLN A 19 3.25 -12.10 -5.14
N ILE A 20 3.35 -11.93 -3.83
CA ILE A 20 4.45 -11.19 -3.22
C ILE A 20 5.54 -12.21 -2.88
N SER A 21 6.74 -12.00 -3.40
CA SER A 21 7.85 -12.91 -3.13
C SER A 21 8.30 -12.78 -1.68
N ASP A 22 8.96 -13.83 -1.17
CA ASP A 22 9.50 -13.80 0.20
C ASP A 22 10.47 -12.67 0.40
N ARG A 23 11.27 -12.36 -0.62
CA ARG A 23 12.23 -11.28 -0.56
C ARG A 23 11.54 -9.93 -0.40
N THR A 24 10.50 -9.69 -1.19
CA THR A 24 9.73 -8.46 -1.12
C THR A 24 9.00 -8.36 0.21
N LEU A 25 8.42 -9.48 0.67
CA LEU A 25 7.72 -9.49 1.95
C LEU A 25 8.65 -9.15 3.11
N ARG A 26 9.86 -9.69 3.11
CA ARG A 26 10.85 -9.37 4.15
C ARG A 26 11.22 -7.89 4.13
N ALA A 27 11.36 -7.33 2.93
CA ALA A 27 11.68 -5.90 2.81
C ALA A 27 10.56 -5.05 3.38
N ILE A 28 9.29 -5.39 3.09
CA ILE A 28 8.14 -4.67 3.62
C ILE A 28 8.10 -4.75 5.14
N LYS A 29 8.27 -5.94 5.69
CA LYS A 29 8.26 -6.13 7.14
C LYS A 29 9.38 -5.35 7.81
N GLN A 30 10.55 -5.29 7.19
CA GLN A 30 11.67 -4.53 7.73
C GLN A 30 11.38 -3.04 7.75
N ILE A 31 10.79 -2.52 6.67
CA ILE A 31 10.38 -1.12 6.58
C ILE A 31 9.42 -0.78 7.72
N GLN A 32 8.41 -1.62 7.92
CA GLN A 32 7.41 -1.40 8.97
C GLN A 32 7.99 -1.52 10.36
N ARG A 33 8.94 -2.43 10.53
CA ARG A 33 9.62 -2.60 11.81
C ARG A 33 10.43 -1.37 12.20
N LYS A 34 10.91 -0.63 11.22
CA LYS A 34 11.64 0.62 11.46
C LYS A 34 10.73 1.81 11.73
N GLY A 35 9.42 1.59 11.78
CA GLY A 35 8.45 2.64 12.05
C GLY A 35 8.07 3.47 10.84
N LEU A 36 8.45 3.04 9.66
CA LEU A 36 8.07 3.73 8.43
C LEU A 36 6.65 3.35 8.05
N ARG A 37 5.89 4.35 7.58
CA ARG A 37 4.52 4.13 7.14
C ARG A 37 4.51 3.74 5.67
N LEU A 38 3.72 2.74 5.33
CA LEU A 38 3.63 2.23 3.96
C LEU A 38 2.27 2.54 3.37
N LEU A 39 2.26 3.12 2.19
CA LEU A 39 1.05 3.34 1.41
C LEU A 39 1.16 2.54 0.12
N ILE A 40 0.22 1.64 -0.10
CA ILE A 40 0.16 0.84 -1.32
C ILE A 40 -0.84 1.48 -2.28
N ASN A 41 -0.38 1.80 -3.48
CA ASN A 41 -1.21 2.36 -4.53
C ASN A 41 -1.62 1.26 -5.49
N THR A 42 -2.92 1.16 -5.80
CA THR A 42 -3.43 0.09 -6.66
C THR A 42 -4.61 0.57 -7.49
N GLU A 43 -4.80 -0.04 -8.66
CA GLU A 43 -6.00 0.15 -9.46
C GLU A 43 -7.13 -0.77 -9.02
N GLN A 44 -6.84 -1.75 -8.16
CA GLN A 44 -7.85 -2.65 -7.64
C GLN A 44 -8.77 -1.91 -6.66
N ASN A 45 -9.97 -2.48 -6.43
CA ASN A 45 -10.81 -1.93 -5.38
C ASN A 45 -10.23 -2.29 -4.01
N TYR A 46 -10.69 -1.58 -3.00
CA TYR A 46 -10.14 -1.72 -1.66
C TYR A 46 -10.26 -3.15 -1.13
N PHE A 47 -11.41 -3.78 -1.32
CA PHE A 47 -11.64 -5.11 -0.75
C PHE A 47 -10.70 -6.15 -1.33
N ASP A 48 -10.47 -6.10 -2.64
CA ASP A 48 -9.55 -7.05 -3.29
C ASP A 48 -8.12 -6.80 -2.83
N ALA A 49 -7.69 -5.56 -2.78
CA ALA A 49 -6.34 -5.21 -2.33
C ALA A 49 -6.14 -5.59 -0.87
N LYS A 50 -7.12 -5.29 -0.01
CA LYS A 50 -7.07 -5.61 1.41
C LYS A 50 -6.98 -7.12 1.63
N LYS A 51 -7.78 -7.88 0.90
CA LYS A 51 -7.77 -9.33 1.00
C LYS A 51 -6.42 -9.91 0.62
N LEU A 52 -5.81 -9.39 -0.45
CA LEU A 52 -4.50 -9.83 -0.88
C LEU A 52 -3.45 -9.52 0.18
N LEU A 53 -3.43 -8.30 0.69
CA LEU A 53 -2.43 -7.88 1.67
C LEU A 53 -2.61 -8.60 3.01
N ASP A 54 -3.85 -8.85 3.42
CA ASP A 54 -4.13 -9.61 4.64
C ASP A 54 -3.60 -11.04 4.55
N ALA A 55 -3.62 -11.62 3.36
CA ALA A 55 -3.08 -12.97 3.15
C ALA A 55 -1.58 -13.05 3.46
N TYR A 56 -0.88 -11.93 3.34
CA TYR A 56 0.55 -11.83 3.66
C TYR A 56 0.80 -11.16 5.01
N ASP A 57 -0.26 -10.91 5.76
CA ASP A 57 -0.16 -10.26 7.07
C ASP A 57 0.48 -8.87 6.95
N ILE A 58 0.14 -8.14 5.91
CA ILE A 58 0.61 -6.77 5.69
C ILE A 58 -0.49 -5.80 6.05
N SER A 59 -0.22 -4.94 7.03
CA SER A 59 -1.14 -3.88 7.45
C SER A 59 -0.56 -2.55 6.98
N CYS A 60 -1.27 -1.87 6.08
CA CYS A 60 -0.77 -0.63 5.50
C CYS A 60 -1.93 0.24 5.03
N ASP A 61 -1.61 1.48 4.66
CA ASP A 61 -2.58 2.34 4.01
C ASP A 61 -2.73 1.91 2.55
N ILE A 62 -3.94 2.03 2.01
CA ILE A 62 -4.22 1.59 0.64
C ILE A 62 -4.88 2.73 -0.12
N ALA A 63 -4.27 3.10 -1.25
CA ALA A 63 -4.83 4.07 -2.18
C ALA A 63 -5.36 3.33 -3.39
N CYS A 64 -6.66 3.49 -3.65
CA CYS A 64 -7.34 2.79 -4.73
C CYS A 64 -7.65 3.74 -5.88
N PHE A 65 -7.80 3.19 -7.06
CA PHE A 65 -8.23 3.94 -8.25
C PHE A 65 -7.37 5.19 -8.50
N GLY A 66 -6.04 5.00 -8.48
CA GLY A 66 -5.13 6.10 -8.78
C GLY A 66 -5.07 7.16 -7.68
N GLY A 67 -5.43 6.79 -6.45
CA GLY A 67 -5.37 7.71 -5.31
C GLY A 67 -6.65 8.46 -5.04
N SER A 68 -7.74 8.15 -5.76
CA SER A 68 -9.01 8.81 -5.51
C SER A 68 -9.66 8.39 -4.20
N CYS A 69 -9.31 7.22 -3.69
CA CYS A 69 -9.79 6.72 -2.41
C CYS A 69 -8.61 6.21 -1.61
N ILE A 70 -8.43 6.71 -0.39
CA ILE A 70 -7.36 6.23 0.50
C ILE A 70 -7.99 5.72 1.79
N PHE A 71 -7.57 4.53 2.19
CA PHE A 71 -7.99 3.91 3.44
C PHE A 71 -6.77 3.70 4.33
N ASP A 72 -6.92 3.98 5.62
CA ASP A 72 -5.84 3.75 6.57
C ASP A 72 -5.80 2.29 7.02
N THR A 73 -4.89 1.97 7.93
CA THR A 73 -4.72 0.60 8.41
C THR A 73 -5.93 0.08 9.17
N SER A 74 -6.79 0.97 9.65
CA SER A 74 -8.02 0.59 10.34
C SER A 74 -9.20 0.37 9.39
N GLY A 75 -9.00 0.65 8.11
CA GLY A 75 -10.06 0.56 7.12
C GLY A 75 -10.91 1.81 6.99
N ASP A 76 -10.55 2.88 7.71
CA ASP A 76 -11.26 4.14 7.62
C ASP A 76 -10.80 4.91 6.39
N GLN A 77 -11.77 5.44 5.65
CA GLN A 77 -11.45 6.22 4.47
C GLN A 77 -10.94 7.60 4.87
N LEU A 78 -9.79 7.96 4.33
CA LEU A 78 -9.21 9.26 4.56
C LEU A 78 -9.74 10.25 3.54
N HIS A 79 -9.80 11.51 3.94
CA HIS A 79 -10.29 12.56 3.06
C HIS A 79 -9.26 12.83 1.96
N ALA A 80 -9.73 12.87 0.71
CA ALA A 80 -8.84 13.04 -0.44
C ALA A 80 -8.02 14.33 -0.38
N SER A 81 -8.53 15.36 0.30
CA SER A 81 -7.83 16.64 0.43
C SER A 81 -6.55 16.56 1.24
N TYR A 82 -6.33 15.46 1.96
CA TYR A 82 -5.09 15.25 2.69
C TYR A 82 -3.95 14.79 1.81
N ILE A 83 -4.24 14.44 0.58
CA ILE A 83 -3.22 13.91 -0.31
C ILE A 83 -2.50 15.08 -0.94
N PRO A 84 -1.18 15.18 -0.80
CA PRO A 84 -0.43 16.15 -1.59
C PRO A 84 -0.70 15.88 -3.05
N THR A 85 -1.14 16.90 -3.78
CA THR A 85 -1.49 16.74 -5.18
C THR A 85 -0.28 16.55 -6.08
N LYS A 86 0.90 16.67 -5.52
CA LYS A 86 2.10 16.44 -6.31
C LYS A 86 2.26 14.97 -6.57
N ARG A 87 2.06 14.61 -7.82
CA ARG A 87 2.43 13.29 -8.30
C ARG A 87 3.83 13.36 -8.84
N ILE A 88 4.63 12.41 -8.42
CA ILE A 88 5.89 12.18 -9.07
C ILE A 88 5.59 11.18 -10.17
N PRO A 89 5.76 11.56 -11.42
CA PRO A 89 5.48 10.66 -12.53
C PRO A 89 6.40 9.46 -12.51
#